data_c0a2c12cb9f07daa7acb34a01e5c9e74
#
_entry.id   c0a2c12cb9f07daa7acb34a01e5c9e74
#
_cell.length_a   1.000
_cell.length_b   1.000
_cell.length_c   1.000
_cell.angle_alpha   90.00
_cell.angle_beta   90.00
_cell.angle_gamma   90.00
#
_symmetry.space_group_name_H-M   'P 1'
#
loop_
_entity.id
_entity.type
_entity.pdbx_description
1 polymer ?
#
loop_
_entity_poly.entity_id
_entity_poly.type
_entity_poly.pdbx_seq_one_letter_code
_entity_poly.pdbx_strand_id
1 'polypeptide(L)'
;MNIHEYQAKQLLAKFGVNVPFEIPAKSLAEVRPAAEKIAASGSAKVVVKSQIHAGGRGKGTFKSGFQGGVKVAGSVDEAVGFAEKMLGNVLVTKQTGHDGRMVQTLLLAAGAKIKKEFYLAVLLNRETSRPLIMASTEGGMDIEEVAEKHPEKIFKETIDPAVGIMPFQARKIAAALGLKGDLFNAGVKLITGVYNTWWECDAAMVELNPLAVVELADGKETVMALDAKISLDDNALYRHKDILEMRDLNEEAPLEIEASKFSLNYIKLDGSIACLVNGAGLAMATMDIIQHCGSSPANFLDVGGGASKEQVTAAFKIILSDPNVKGILVNIFGGIMDCNVIATGIVAAVKETGLKLPLVVRLEGNNVAAGKKTLAESGVAIINGDSMADAAQKVVKAVGK
;
A
#
# COMPACT_ATOMS: atom_id res chain seq x y z
N MET A 1 0.00 4.82 3.19
CA MET A 1 -0.19 5.41 1.84
C MET A 1 0.96 5.01 0.93
N ASN A 2 0.68 4.54 -0.29
CA ASN A 2 1.70 4.30 -1.31
C ASN A 2 1.79 5.51 -2.25
N ILE A 3 2.96 5.71 -2.85
CA ILE A 3 3.17 6.74 -3.88
C ILE A 3 3.78 6.10 -5.14
N HIS A 4 3.65 6.79 -6.28
CA HIS A 4 4.23 6.32 -7.54
C HIS A 4 5.76 6.34 -7.53
N GLU A 5 6.38 5.53 -8.37
CA GLU A 5 7.84 5.43 -8.52
C GLU A 5 8.52 6.79 -8.73
N TYR A 6 7.97 7.64 -9.62
CA TYR A 6 8.55 8.96 -9.86
C TYR A 6 8.48 9.87 -8.63
N GLN A 7 7.40 9.81 -7.84
CA GLN A 7 7.27 10.56 -6.59
C GLN A 7 8.24 10.04 -5.52
N ALA A 8 8.39 8.72 -5.42
CA ALA A 8 9.38 8.10 -4.54
C ALA A 8 10.80 8.56 -4.86
N LYS A 9 11.17 8.61 -6.14
CA LYS A 9 12.48 9.10 -6.57
C LYS A 9 12.67 10.60 -6.33
N GLN A 10 11.61 11.40 -6.47
CA GLN A 10 11.66 12.82 -6.10
C GLN A 10 11.96 13.01 -4.60
N LEU A 11 11.36 12.22 -3.72
CA LEU A 11 11.69 12.24 -2.30
C LEU A 11 13.14 11.80 -2.05
N LEU A 12 13.56 10.68 -2.63
CA LEU A 12 14.93 10.18 -2.52
C LEU A 12 15.97 11.23 -2.97
N ALA A 13 15.71 11.93 -4.06
CA ALA A 13 16.60 12.98 -4.58
C ALA A 13 16.78 14.15 -3.59
N LYS A 14 15.72 14.52 -2.83
CA LYS A 14 15.81 15.55 -1.77
C LYS A 14 16.85 15.16 -0.69
N PHE A 15 17.08 13.87 -0.47
CA PHE A 15 18.06 13.36 0.49
C PHE A 15 19.38 12.92 -0.15
N GLY A 16 19.64 13.36 -1.40
CA GLY A 16 20.90 13.16 -2.08
C GLY A 16 21.13 11.77 -2.66
N VAL A 17 20.07 11.00 -2.86
CA VAL A 17 20.10 9.73 -3.59
C VAL A 17 20.11 10.01 -5.08
N ASN A 18 21.06 9.43 -5.81
CA ASN A 18 21.11 9.55 -7.27
C ASN A 18 19.95 8.79 -7.91
N VAL A 19 19.22 9.46 -8.78
CA VAL A 19 18.11 8.90 -9.58
C VAL A 19 18.32 9.27 -11.05
N PRO A 20 17.75 8.51 -12.00
CA PRO A 20 17.77 8.87 -13.42
C PRO A 20 17.10 10.21 -13.68
N PHE A 21 17.49 10.89 -14.76
CA PHE A 21 16.69 11.99 -15.27
C PHE A 21 15.38 11.43 -15.84
N GLU A 22 14.25 11.91 -15.32
CA GLU A 22 12.94 11.36 -15.65
C GLU A 22 11.83 12.40 -15.64
N ILE A 23 10.80 12.17 -16.44
CA ILE A 23 9.66 13.07 -16.62
C ILE A 23 8.38 12.25 -16.63
N PRO A 24 7.43 12.48 -15.70
CA PRO A 24 6.10 11.87 -15.74
C PRO A 24 5.27 12.50 -16.87
N ALA A 25 4.39 11.68 -17.48
CA ALA A 25 3.43 12.13 -18.50
C ALA A 25 2.05 11.52 -18.17
N LYS A 26 1.03 12.39 -18.08
CA LYS A 26 -0.36 12.01 -17.79
C LYS A 26 -1.26 12.02 -19.02
N SER A 27 -0.74 12.49 -20.15
CA SER A 27 -1.44 12.52 -21.44
C SER A 27 -0.47 12.19 -22.58
N LEU A 28 -1.00 11.68 -23.70
CA LEU A 28 -0.18 11.40 -24.88
C LEU A 28 0.49 12.66 -25.45
N ALA A 29 -0.13 13.82 -25.28
CA ALA A 29 0.45 15.09 -25.70
C ALA A 29 1.75 15.45 -24.94
N GLU A 30 1.90 14.98 -23.70
CA GLU A 30 3.09 15.21 -22.86
C GLU A 30 4.23 14.24 -23.17
N VAL A 31 3.93 13.08 -23.80
CA VAL A 31 4.93 12.01 -24.01
C VAL A 31 6.05 12.43 -24.95
N ARG A 32 5.70 13.00 -26.13
CA ARG A 32 6.70 13.41 -27.12
C ARG A 32 7.65 14.47 -26.56
N PRO A 33 7.18 15.60 -25.98
CA PRO A 33 8.06 16.60 -25.38
C PRO A 33 8.95 16.03 -24.26
N ALA A 34 8.43 15.10 -23.46
CA ALA A 34 9.19 14.44 -22.40
C ALA A 34 10.30 13.55 -22.99
N ALA A 35 9.99 12.73 -24.01
CA ALA A 35 10.96 11.87 -24.67
C ALA A 35 12.07 12.68 -25.37
N GLU A 36 11.74 13.80 -26.03
CA GLU A 36 12.69 14.70 -26.65
C GLU A 36 13.65 15.32 -25.63
N LYS A 37 13.15 15.77 -24.48
CA LYS A 37 13.99 16.29 -23.38
C LYS A 37 14.94 15.22 -22.83
N ILE A 38 14.48 13.99 -22.71
CA ILE A 38 15.34 12.86 -22.28
C ILE A 38 16.40 12.56 -23.31
N ALA A 39 16.05 12.50 -24.59
CA ALA A 39 17.03 12.31 -25.67
C ALA A 39 18.06 13.46 -25.69
N ALA A 40 17.61 14.70 -25.51
CA ALA A 40 18.49 15.89 -25.44
C ALA A 40 19.44 15.89 -24.23
N SER A 41 19.14 15.14 -23.16
CA SER A 41 20.04 14.97 -22.01
C SER A 41 21.25 14.06 -22.29
N GLY A 42 21.38 13.56 -23.51
CA GLY A 42 22.47 12.67 -23.92
C GLY A 42 22.19 11.19 -23.73
N SER A 43 20.96 10.81 -23.33
CA SER A 43 20.58 9.42 -23.22
C SER A 43 20.31 8.81 -24.61
N ALA A 44 20.96 7.68 -24.92
CA ALA A 44 20.75 6.95 -26.17
C ALA A 44 19.39 6.22 -26.23
N LYS A 45 18.71 6.08 -25.10
CA LYS A 45 17.46 5.31 -24.98
C LYS A 45 16.49 6.02 -24.04
N VAL A 46 15.20 5.88 -24.32
CA VAL A 46 14.11 6.33 -23.46
C VAL A 46 13.42 5.13 -22.87
N VAL A 47 13.33 5.05 -21.54
CA VAL A 47 12.57 3.99 -20.87
C VAL A 47 11.18 4.51 -20.56
N VAL A 48 10.14 3.80 -21.03
CA VAL A 48 8.73 4.13 -20.78
C VAL A 48 8.20 3.15 -19.75
N LYS A 49 7.78 3.64 -18.59
CA LYS A 49 7.33 2.82 -17.46
C LYS A 49 5.90 3.18 -17.05
N SER A 50 5.01 2.20 -17.00
CA SER A 50 3.68 2.36 -16.40
C SER A 50 3.79 2.69 -14.91
N GLN A 51 3.03 3.67 -14.45
CA GLN A 51 2.95 4.03 -13.04
C GLN A 51 1.66 3.47 -12.46
N ILE A 52 1.78 2.41 -11.70
CA ILE A 52 0.71 1.78 -10.90
C ILE A 52 1.31 1.31 -9.57
N HIS A 53 0.51 1.25 -8.51
CA HIS A 53 0.93 0.78 -7.19
C HIS A 53 1.07 -0.76 -7.12
N ALA A 54 1.74 -1.34 -8.11
CA ALA A 54 2.02 -2.78 -8.15
C ALA A 54 3.40 -3.06 -8.74
N GLY A 55 4.05 -4.07 -8.19
CA GLY A 55 5.29 -4.61 -8.71
C GLY A 55 5.08 -5.54 -9.91
N GLY A 56 6.22 -5.99 -10.50
CA GLY A 56 6.19 -6.92 -11.63
C GLY A 56 5.70 -6.32 -12.96
N ARG A 57 5.62 -5.01 -13.08
CA ARG A 57 5.14 -4.28 -14.28
C ARG A 57 5.83 -4.73 -15.56
N GLY A 58 7.15 -4.96 -15.53
CA GLY A 58 7.91 -5.40 -16.69
C GLY A 58 7.46 -6.74 -17.29
N LYS A 59 6.94 -7.64 -16.44
CA LYS A 59 6.39 -8.96 -16.84
C LYS A 59 4.87 -8.96 -17.00
N GLY A 60 4.21 -7.84 -16.73
CA GLY A 60 2.75 -7.69 -16.81
C GLY A 60 2.24 -7.74 -18.26
N THR A 61 0.93 -7.94 -18.43
CA THR A 61 0.24 -7.96 -19.71
C THR A 61 -0.94 -7.00 -19.66
N PHE A 62 -1.07 -6.15 -20.65
CA PHE A 62 -2.24 -5.28 -20.77
C PHE A 62 -3.46 -6.12 -21.25
N LYS A 63 -4.66 -5.74 -20.83
CA LYS A 63 -5.90 -6.39 -21.32
C LYS A 63 -6.05 -6.30 -22.85
N SER A 64 -5.38 -5.35 -23.50
CA SER A 64 -5.26 -5.25 -24.97
C SER A 64 -4.35 -6.30 -25.61
N GLY A 65 -3.65 -7.14 -24.82
CA GLY A 65 -2.67 -8.12 -25.27
C GLY A 65 -1.24 -7.58 -25.40
N PHE A 66 -1.01 -6.28 -25.19
CA PHE A 66 0.33 -5.72 -25.22
C PHE A 66 1.15 -6.19 -24.00
N GLN A 67 2.39 -6.65 -24.24
CA GLN A 67 3.24 -7.26 -23.24
C GLN A 67 4.22 -6.25 -22.63
N GLY A 68 4.31 -6.25 -21.30
CA GLY A 68 5.27 -5.47 -20.52
C GLY A 68 4.86 -4.02 -20.29
N GLY A 69 4.75 -3.64 -19.02
CA GLY A 69 4.52 -2.27 -18.56
C GLY A 69 5.81 -1.43 -18.40
N VAL A 70 6.97 -1.97 -18.81
CA VAL A 70 8.27 -1.26 -18.91
C VAL A 70 8.87 -1.57 -20.26
N LYS A 71 9.16 -0.54 -21.06
CA LYS A 71 9.68 -0.65 -22.42
C LYS A 71 10.88 0.27 -22.61
N VAL A 72 11.85 -0.19 -23.37
CA VAL A 72 13.04 0.58 -23.75
C VAL A 72 12.94 0.97 -25.20
N ALA A 73 12.83 2.25 -25.49
CA ALA A 73 12.74 2.81 -26.83
C ALA A 73 14.10 3.31 -27.30
N GLY A 74 14.44 3.03 -28.57
CA GLY A 74 15.62 3.52 -29.24
C GLY A 74 15.40 4.87 -29.94
N SER A 75 14.16 5.35 -29.99
CA SER A 75 13.80 6.66 -30.58
C SER A 75 12.59 7.28 -29.86
N VAL A 76 12.39 8.59 -30.10
CA VAL A 76 11.21 9.33 -29.59
C VAL A 76 9.92 8.75 -30.15
N ASP A 77 9.87 8.41 -31.44
CA ASP A 77 8.68 7.83 -32.08
C ASP A 77 8.31 6.46 -31.52
N GLU A 78 9.31 5.63 -31.24
CA GLU A 78 9.10 4.34 -30.58
C GLU A 78 8.56 4.51 -29.16
N ALA A 79 9.07 5.51 -28.40
CA ALA A 79 8.56 5.81 -27.07
C ALA A 79 7.10 6.26 -27.09
N VAL A 80 6.71 7.08 -28.07
CA VAL A 80 5.32 7.48 -28.29
C VAL A 80 4.45 6.27 -28.64
N GLY A 81 4.90 5.39 -29.56
CA GLY A 81 4.17 4.17 -29.93
C GLY A 81 3.98 3.18 -28.78
N PHE A 82 4.92 3.12 -27.81
CA PHE A 82 4.73 2.36 -26.58
C PHE A 82 3.71 3.06 -25.66
N ALA A 83 3.81 4.37 -25.49
CA ALA A 83 2.91 5.14 -24.65
C ALA A 83 1.44 5.01 -25.10
N GLU A 84 1.16 5.03 -26.41
CA GLU A 84 -0.19 4.83 -26.96
C GLU A 84 -0.80 3.48 -26.58
N LYS A 85 0.04 2.45 -26.43
CA LYS A 85 -0.40 1.10 -26.05
C LYS A 85 -0.52 0.92 -24.55
N MET A 86 0.05 1.81 -23.75
CA MET A 86 0.16 1.69 -22.30
C MET A 86 -0.79 2.65 -21.57
N LEU A 87 -0.81 3.93 -21.94
CA LEU A 87 -1.60 4.96 -21.26
C LEU A 87 -3.10 4.73 -21.50
N GLY A 88 -3.90 4.80 -20.45
CA GLY A 88 -5.34 4.56 -20.50
C GLY A 88 -5.74 3.08 -20.65
N ASN A 89 -4.77 2.16 -20.65
CA ASN A 89 -5.02 0.71 -20.73
C ASN A 89 -4.78 0.03 -19.37
N VAL A 90 -5.46 -1.09 -19.12
CA VAL A 90 -5.37 -1.86 -17.88
C VAL A 90 -4.21 -2.83 -17.94
N LEU A 91 -3.23 -2.66 -17.05
CA LEU A 91 -2.09 -3.56 -16.88
C LEU A 91 -2.39 -4.59 -15.80
N VAL A 92 -2.25 -5.87 -16.14
CA VAL A 92 -2.39 -7.01 -15.25
C VAL A 92 -1.00 -7.51 -14.87
N THR A 93 -0.74 -7.62 -13.58
CA THR A 93 0.49 -8.19 -13.00
C THR A 93 0.14 -9.27 -11.99
N LYS A 94 1.13 -10.00 -11.49
CA LYS A 94 0.93 -10.98 -10.41
C LYS A 94 0.33 -10.31 -9.14
N GLN A 95 0.65 -9.04 -8.88
CA GLN A 95 0.20 -8.31 -7.69
C GLN A 95 -1.16 -7.65 -7.86
N THR A 96 -1.57 -7.30 -9.09
CA THR A 96 -2.89 -6.67 -9.33
C THR A 96 -4.03 -7.67 -9.45
N GLY A 97 -3.74 -8.96 -9.53
CA GLY A 97 -4.74 -9.97 -9.87
C GLY A 97 -5.32 -9.78 -11.27
N HIS A 98 -6.42 -10.49 -11.57
CA HIS A 98 -7.09 -10.49 -12.90
C HIS A 98 -7.71 -9.14 -13.27
N ASP A 99 -8.10 -8.34 -12.28
CA ASP A 99 -8.72 -7.03 -12.55
C ASP A 99 -7.73 -6.05 -13.15
N GLY A 100 -6.46 -6.15 -12.77
CA GLY A 100 -5.41 -5.25 -13.21
C GLY A 100 -5.56 -3.84 -12.63
N ARG A 101 -4.73 -2.91 -13.13
CA ARG A 101 -4.81 -1.47 -12.79
C ARG A 101 -4.72 -0.65 -14.07
N MET A 102 -5.53 0.38 -14.16
CA MET A 102 -5.50 1.33 -15.28
C MET A 102 -4.25 2.20 -15.17
N VAL A 103 -3.47 2.29 -16.25
CA VAL A 103 -2.29 3.14 -16.30
C VAL A 103 -2.70 4.56 -16.65
N GLN A 104 -2.72 5.44 -15.66
CA GLN A 104 -3.08 6.86 -15.85
C GLN A 104 -1.86 7.77 -15.97
N THR A 105 -0.68 7.27 -15.63
CA THR A 105 0.58 8.01 -15.70
C THR A 105 1.66 7.10 -16.24
N LEU A 106 2.46 7.63 -17.15
CA LEU A 106 3.70 7.03 -17.60
C LEU A 106 4.88 7.81 -17.03
N LEU A 107 5.96 7.10 -16.75
CA LEU A 107 7.24 7.69 -16.43
C LEU A 107 8.19 7.46 -17.60
N LEU A 108 8.66 8.54 -18.21
CA LEU A 108 9.74 8.49 -19.18
C LEU A 108 11.03 8.75 -18.44
N ALA A 109 12.02 7.88 -18.62
CA ALA A 109 13.31 7.98 -17.94
C ALA A 109 14.47 7.81 -18.92
N ALA A 110 15.58 8.45 -18.63
CA ALA A 110 16.83 8.23 -19.36
C ALA A 110 17.30 6.78 -19.16
N GLY A 111 17.61 6.11 -20.28
CA GLY A 111 18.12 4.76 -20.24
C GLY A 111 19.52 4.73 -19.62
N ALA A 112 19.74 3.84 -18.65
CA ALA A 112 21.03 3.65 -18.00
C ALA A 112 21.75 2.43 -18.58
N LYS A 113 23.07 2.49 -18.70
CA LYS A 113 23.92 1.34 -19.00
C LYS A 113 24.27 0.62 -17.69
N ILE A 114 23.44 -0.38 -17.34
CA ILE A 114 23.54 -1.12 -16.09
C ILE A 114 24.73 -2.06 -16.15
N LYS A 115 25.59 -2.03 -15.12
CA LYS A 115 26.72 -2.94 -14.93
C LYS A 115 26.43 -4.02 -13.90
N LYS A 116 25.74 -3.65 -12.82
CA LYS A 116 25.39 -4.57 -11.75
C LYS A 116 24.13 -4.06 -11.03
N GLU A 117 23.26 -4.98 -10.66
CA GLU A 117 22.03 -4.69 -9.93
C GLU A 117 22.13 -5.21 -8.51
N PHE A 118 21.51 -4.51 -7.58
CA PHE A 118 21.42 -4.82 -6.17
C PHE A 118 20.00 -4.58 -5.66
N TYR A 119 19.73 -5.15 -4.51
CA TYR A 119 18.55 -4.83 -3.70
C TYR A 119 18.96 -4.00 -2.49
N LEU A 120 18.16 -2.99 -2.14
CA LEU A 120 18.30 -2.24 -0.90
C LEU A 120 16.91 -1.85 -0.38
N ALA A 121 16.64 -2.12 0.90
CA ALA A 121 15.42 -1.63 1.55
C ALA A 121 15.71 -1.14 2.97
N VAL A 122 14.89 -0.20 3.43
CA VAL A 122 14.83 0.25 4.82
C VAL A 122 13.40 0.05 5.31
N LEU A 123 13.24 -0.63 6.43
CA LEU A 123 11.95 -0.96 7.02
C LEU A 123 12.07 -1.10 8.55
N LEU A 124 10.92 -1.17 9.22
CA LEU A 124 10.88 -1.48 10.65
C LEU A 124 10.90 -3.00 10.86
N ASN A 125 11.89 -3.50 11.59
CA ASN A 125 11.85 -4.86 12.11
C ASN A 125 10.93 -4.89 13.34
N ARG A 126 9.77 -5.52 13.18
CA ARG A 126 8.74 -5.58 14.25
C ARG A 126 9.14 -6.46 15.43
N GLU A 127 9.98 -7.46 15.22
CA GLU A 127 10.48 -8.36 16.26
C GLU A 127 11.38 -7.61 17.25
N THR A 128 12.28 -6.78 16.73
CA THR A 128 13.23 -6.01 17.54
C THR A 128 12.79 -4.58 17.80
N SER A 129 11.69 -4.10 17.15
CA SER A 129 11.20 -2.72 17.18
C SER A 129 12.27 -1.70 16.77
N ARG A 130 13.15 -2.07 15.83
CA ARG A 130 14.26 -1.24 15.35
C ARG A 130 14.26 -1.08 13.84
N PRO A 131 14.73 0.06 13.31
CA PRO A 131 14.99 0.21 11.89
C PRO A 131 15.97 -0.85 11.39
N LEU A 132 15.69 -1.40 10.23
CA LEU A 132 16.50 -2.43 9.59
C LEU A 132 16.82 -2.00 8.16
N ILE A 133 18.10 -2.02 7.80
CA ILE A 133 18.54 -1.94 6.41
C ILE A 133 18.77 -3.37 5.91
N MET A 134 18.11 -3.73 4.82
CA MET A 134 18.32 -4.98 4.10
C MET A 134 18.96 -4.69 2.76
N ALA A 135 19.99 -5.48 2.41
CA ALA A 135 20.66 -5.35 1.12
C ALA A 135 20.98 -6.72 0.55
N SER A 136 21.03 -6.84 -0.78
CA SER A 136 21.46 -8.07 -1.47
C SER A 136 22.23 -7.74 -2.74
N THR A 137 23.15 -8.63 -3.09
CA THR A 137 23.84 -8.62 -4.39
C THR A 137 22.98 -9.10 -5.54
N GLU A 138 21.78 -9.62 -5.25
CA GLU A 138 20.78 -10.09 -6.21
C GLU A 138 19.69 -9.00 -6.35
N GLY A 139 19.86 -8.11 -7.33
CA GLY A 139 18.87 -7.06 -7.65
C GLY A 139 17.98 -7.45 -8.82
N GLY A 140 16.86 -6.75 -8.99
CA GLY A 140 15.90 -6.99 -10.09
C GLY A 140 15.11 -8.29 -9.95
N MET A 141 15.25 -8.99 -8.82
CA MET A 141 14.57 -10.25 -8.50
C MET A 141 13.59 -10.07 -7.34
N ASP A 142 12.74 -11.09 -7.15
CA ASP A 142 11.86 -11.20 -5.99
C ASP A 142 12.72 -11.51 -4.75
N ILE A 143 12.73 -10.58 -3.79
CA ILE A 143 13.62 -10.68 -2.62
C ILE A 143 13.21 -11.81 -1.67
N GLU A 144 11.93 -12.16 -1.63
CA GLU A 144 11.40 -13.27 -0.85
C GLU A 144 11.97 -14.59 -1.39
N GLU A 145 12.04 -14.74 -2.71
CA GLU A 145 12.66 -15.91 -3.35
C GLU A 145 14.16 -15.99 -3.05
N VAL A 146 14.85 -14.85 -3.06
CA VAL A 146 16.29 -14.79 -2.67
C VAL A 146 16.46 -15.15 -1.20
N ALA A 147 15.59 -14.66 -0.32
CA ALA A 147 15.66 -14.96 1.11
C ALA A 147 15.40 -16.44 1.42
N GLU A 148 14.55 -17.11 0.65
CA GLU A 148 14.25 -18.54 0.79
C GLU A 148 15.41 -19.42 0.26
N LYS A 149 15.89 -19.13 -0.96
CA LYS A 149 16.88 -19.98 -1.65
C LYS A 149 18.33 -19.66 -1.31
N HIS A 150 18.63 -18.40 -1.01
CA HIS A 150 19.97 -17.86 -0.81
C HIS A 150 20.03 -16.87 0.36
N PRO A 151 19.66 -17.29 1.60
CA PRO A 151 19.63 -16.39 2.76
C PRO A 151 20.99 -15.77 3.08
N GLU A 152 22.09 -16.41 2.70
CA GLU A 152 23.46 -15.92 2.85
C GLU A 152 23.76 -14.67 2.00
N LYS A 153 22.95 -14.40 0.98
CA LYS A 153 23.07 -13.21 0.13
C LYS A 153 22.30 -12.01 0.67
N ILE A 154 21.55 -12.16 1.77
CA ILE A 154 20.81 -11.09 2.42
C ILE A 154 21.63 -10.52 3.57
N PHE A 155 22.09 -9.30 3.42
CA PHE A 155 22.79 -8.54 4.45
C PHE A 155 21.79 -7.70 5.24
N LYS A 156 21.91 -7.75 6.56
CA LYS A 156 21.02 -7.03 7.48
C LYS A 156 21.84 -6.15 8.42
N GLU A 157 21.43 -4.89 8.56
CA GLU A 157 22.03 -3.96 9.51
C GLU A 157 20.94 -3.31 10.32
N THR A 158 20.93 -3.57 11.62
CA THR A 158 19.97 -2.99 12.58
C THR A 158 20.48 -1.64 13.04
N ILE A 159 19.62 -0.62 13.01
CA ILE A 159 19.93 0.74 13.44
C ILE A 159 19.31 1.00 14.80
N ASP A 160 20.04 1.66 15.68
CA ASP A 160 19.49 2.15 16.94
C ASP A 160 18.74 3.46 16.67
N PRO A 161 17.42 3.54 16.93
CA PRO A 161 16.63 4.73 16.64
C PRO A 161 17.04 5.97 17.45
N ALA A 162 17.70 5.79 18.60
CA ALA A 162 18.18 6.90 19.41
C ALA A 162 19.41 7.60 18.81
N VAL A 163 20.15 6.89 17.93
CA VAL A 163 21.40 7.40 17.33
C VAL A 163 21.23 7.66 15.82
N GLY A 164 20.32 6.94 15.17
CA GLY A 164 20.19 6.93 13.70
C GLY A 164 21.31 6.16 13.01
N ILE A 165 21.35 6.24 11.67
CA ILE A 165 22.38 5.56 10.89
C ILE A 165 23.76 6.16 11.14
N MET A 166 24.70 5.33 11.51
CA MET A 166 26.10 5.73 11.70
C MET A 166 26.94 5.44 10.43
N PRO A 167 27.94 6.28 10.11
CA PRO A 167 28.74 6.13 8.89
C PRO A 167 29.37 4.74 8.70
N PHE A 168 29.73 4.07 9.80
CA PHE A 168 30.33 2.72 9.72
C PHE A 168 29.30 1.67 9.26
N GLN A 169 28.00 1.85 9.58
CA GLN A 169 26.92 0.95 9.16
C GLN A 169 26.66 1.06 7.65
N ALA A 170 26.59 2.28 7.11
CA ALA A 170 26.50 2.49 5.68
C ALA A 170 27.72 1.91 4.93
N ARG A 171 28.94 2.07 5.49
CA ARG A 171 30.16 1.45 4.93
C ARG A 171 30.10 -0.07 4.95
N LYS A 172 29.59 -0.67 6.01
CA LYS A 172 29.42 -2.11 6.15
C LYS A 172 28.50 -2.69 5.05
N ILE A 173 27.37 -2.03 4.79
CA ILE A 173 26.45 -2.41 3.70
C ILE A 173 27.11 -2.21 2.33
N ALA A 174 27.77 -1.07 2.08
CA ALA A 174 28.46 -0.82 0.81
C ALA A 174 29.57 -1.85 0.53
N ALA A 175 30.30 -2.27 1.57
CA ALA A 175 31.29 -3.33 1.48
C ALA A 175 30.66 -4.71 1.19
N ALA A 176 29.56 -5.04 1.84
CA ALA A 176 28.80 -6.28 1.62
C ALA A 176 28.26 -6.38 0.18
N LEU A 177 27.83 -5.27 -0.41
CA LEU A 177 27.45 -5.18 -1.83
C LEU A 177 28.66 -5.29 -2.78
N GLY A 178 29.89 -5.29 -2.25
CA GLY A 178 31.13 -5.41 -3.03
C GLY A 178 31.53 -4.12 -3.77
N LEU A 179 31.02 -2.97 -3.35
CA LEU A 179 31.38 -1.66 -3.89
C LEU A 179 32.83 -1.30 -3.50
N LYS A 180 33.58 -0.68 -4.42
CA LYS A 180 35.00 -0.31 -4.22
C LYS A 180 35.29 1.07 -4.78
N GLY A 181 36.36 1.72 -4.30
CA GLY A 181 36.82 3.03 -4.80
C GLY A 181 35.72 4.11 -4.72
N ASP A 182 35.52 4.83 -5.81
CA ASP A 182 34.52 5.90 -5.88
C ASP A 182 33.08 5.37 -5.75
N LEU A 183 32.81 4.16 -6.25
CA LEU A 183 31.52 3.51 -6.08
C LEU A 183 31.22 3.19 -4.61
N PHE A 184 32.25 2.91 -3.81
CA PHE A 184 32.07 2.69 -2.37
C PHE A 184 31.58 3.98 -1.69
N ASN A 185 32.21 5.11 -1.97
CA ASN A 185 31.82 6.39 -1.39
C ASN A 185 30.42 6.84 -1.89
N ALA A 186 30.12 6.64 -3.17
CA ALA A 186 28.81 6.90 -3.74
C ALA A 186 27.74 6.00 -3.09
N GLY A 187 28.05 4.72 -2.88
CA GLY A 187 27.16 3.77 -2.20
C GLY A 187 26.87 4.15 -0.75
N VAL A 188 27.91 4.53 0.02
CA VAL A 188 27.75 5.00 1.41
C VAL A 188 26.84 6.21 1.48
N LYS A 189 27.04 7.21 0.61
CA LYS A 189 26.18 8.40 0.53
C LYS A 189 24.75 8.02 0.20
N LEU A 190 24.55 7.15 -0.79
CA LEU A 190 23.24 6.70 -1.22
C LEU A 190 22.50 5.95 -0.11
N ILE A 191 23.13 4.97 0.54
CA ILE A 191 22.54 4.19 1.64
C ILE A 191 22.10 5.11 2.78
N THR A 192 22.94 6.09 3.13
CA THR A 192 22.60 7.10 4.15
C THR A 192 21.40 7.93 3.72
N GLY A 193 21.34 8.37 2.46
CA GLY A 193 20.22 9.12 1.90
C GLY A 193 18.90 8.33 1.90
N VAL A 194 18.96 7.03 1.60
CA VAL A 194 17.78 6.14 1.63
C VAL A 194 17.24 5.98 3.06
N TYR A 195 18.13 5.80 4.04
CA TYR A 195 17.74 5.76 5.45
C TYR A 195 17.13 7.09 5.90
N ASN A 196 17.73 8.22 5.53
CA ASN A 196 17.22 9.54 5.89
C ASN A 196 15.85 9.79 5.24
N THR A 197 15.64 9.35 3.99
CA THR A 197 14.32 9.41 3.35
C THR A 197 13.29 8.62 4.16
N TRP A 198 13.65 7.39 4.58
CA TRP A 198 12.76 6.55 5.39
C TRP A 198 12.41 7.21 6.72
N TRP A 199 13.40 7.79 7.40
CA TRP A 199 13.23 8.40 8.72
C TRP A 199 12.46 9.72 8.66
N GLU A 200 12.91 10.64 7.81
CA GLU A 200 12.37 12.01 7.76
C GLU A 200 10.99 12.09 7.08
N CYS A 201 10.64 11.13 6.24
CA CYS A 201 9.33 11.07 5.60
C CYS A 201 8.33 10.16 6.35
N ASP A 202 8.67 9.62 7.52
CA ASP A 202 7.87 8.61 8.22
C ASP A 202 7.42 7.47 7.30
N ALA A 203 8.35 6.95 6.52
CA ALA A 203 8.04 5.85 5.65
C ALA A 203 7.96 4.54 6.45
N ALA A 204 6.96 3.71 6.18
CA ALA A 204 6.90 2.34 6.69
C ALA A 204 7.93 1.46 5.99
N MET A 205 8.22 1.76 4.71
CA MET A 205 9.22 1.06 3.91
C MET A 205 9.73 1.95 2.78
N VAL A 206 11.03 1.90 2.52
CA VAL A 206 11.68 2.38 1.29
C VAL A 206 12.42 1.22 0.66
N GLU A 207 12.11 0.91 -0.60
CA GLU A 207 12.70 -0.21 -1.34
C GLU A 207 13.25 0.26 -2.69
N LEU A 208 14.48 -0.14 -3.00
CA LEU A 208 15.14 0.05 -4.29
C LEU A 208 15.39 -1.32 -4.93
N ASN A 209 14.70 -1.61 -6.02
CA ASN A 209 14.82 -2.89 -6.72
C ASN A 209 14.62 -2.75 -8.24
N PRO A 210 15.71 -2.44 -9.01
CA PRO A 210 17.10 -2.46 -8.57
C PRO A 210 17.67 -1.11 -8.11
N LEU A 211 18.55 -1.17 -7.13
CA LEU A 211 19.67 -0.27 -6.98
C LEU A 211 20.77 -0.74 -7.93
N ALA A 212 21.43 0.14 -8.69
CA ALA A 212 22.37 -0.32 -9.70
C ALA A 212 23.68 0.49 -9.78
N VAL A 213 24.76 -0.18 -10.15
CA VAL A 213 25.94 0.48 -10.72
C VAL A 213 25.65 0.75 -12.19
N VAL A 214 25.74 2.01 -12.59
CA VAL A 214 25.50 2.46 -13.96
C VAL A 214 26.69 3.23 -14.50
N GLU A 215 26.95 3.07 -15.80
CA GLU A 215 27.93 3.87 -16.55
C GLU A 215 27.24 5.11 -17.09
N LEU A 216 27.78 6.28 -16.76
CA LEU A 216 27.32 7.60 -17.24
C LEU A 216 27.85 7.87 -18.64
N ALA A 217 27.34 8.94 -19.29
CA ALA A 217 27.73 9.33 -20.64
C ALA A 217 29.23 9.70 -20.77
N ASP A 218 29.88 10.14 -19.69
CA ASP A 218 31.30 10.43 -19.61
C ASP A 218 32.18 9.18 -19.34
N GLY A 219 31.57 7.99 -19.30
CA GLY A 219 32.23 6.74 -19.02
C GLY A 219 32.51 6.45 -17.55
N LYS A 220 32.19 7.37 -16.63
CA LYS A 220 32.30 7.13 -15.19
C LYS A 220 31.17 6.24 -14.71
N GLU A 221 31.45 5.49 -13.64
CA GLU A 221 30.45 4.68 -12.99
C GLU A 221 29.93 5.35 -11.71
N THR A 222 28.65 5.16 -11.41
CA THR A 222 28.03 5.63 -10.18
C THR A 222 26.99 4.64 -9.69
N VAL A 223 26.55 4.80 -8.43
CA VAL A 223 25.45 4.04 -7.86
C VAL A 223 24.16 4.86 -7.98
N MET A 224 23.07 4.27 -8.47
CA MET A 224 21.83 4.96 -8.80
C MET A 224 20.60 4.10 -8.47
N ALA A 225 19.55 4.72 -7.96
CA ALA A 225 18.25 4.07 -7.73
C ALA A 225 17.43 4.09 -9.04
N LEU A 226 17.34 2.95 -9.71
CA LEU A 226 16.64 2.82 -11.01
C LEU A 226 15.15 2.56 -10.86
N ASP A 227 14.75 1.89 -9.78
CA ASP A 227 13.35 1.73 -9.38
C ASP A 227 13.24 1.99 -7.87
N ALA A 228 12.12 2.55 -7.45
CA ALA A 228 11.87 2.88 -6.06
C ALA A 228 10.41 2.69 -5.69
N LYS A 229 10.19 2.11 -4.51
CA LYS A 229 8.89 1.98 -3.88
C LYS A 229 8.96 2.55 -2.47
N ILE A 230 8.05 3.46 -2.16
CA ILE A 230 7.90 4.02 -0.81
C ILE A 230 6.47 3.80 -0.34
N SER A 231 6.35 3.21 0.84
CA SER A 231 5.10 3.14 1.59
C SER A 231 5.25 4.03 2.83
N LEU A 232 4.30 4.92 3.03
CA LEU A 232 4.31 5.91 4.11
C LEU A 232 3.40 5.45 5.26
N ASP A 233 3.70 5.87 6.47
CA ASP A 233 2.82 5.68 7.62
C ASP A 233 1.66 6.66 7.53
N ASP A 234 0.44 6.15 7.36
CA ASP A 234 -0.77 6.98 7.27
C ASP A 234 -1.01 7.82 8.53
N ASN A 235 -0.57 7.33 9.69
CA ASN A 235 -0.70 8.03 10.96
C ASN A 235 0.21 9.27 11.06
N ALA A 236 1.23 9.39 10.21
CA ALA A 236 2.15 10.52 10.18
C ALA A 236 1.82 11.57 9.11
N LEU A 237 0.89 11.29 8.19
CA LEU A 237 0.60 12.17 7.04
C LEU A 237 0.10 13.56 7.43
N TYR A 238 -0.46 13.73 8.63
CA TYR A 238 -0.91 15.05 9.11
C TYR A 238 0.24 16.07 9.22
N ARG A 239 1.49 15.61 9.38
CA ARG A 239 2.70 16.45 9.43
C ARG A 239 3.45 16.53 8.09
N HIS A 240 3.04 15.77 7.08
CA HIS A 240 3.63 15.72 5.73
C HIS A 240 2.61 16.10 4.66
N LYS A 241 2.17 17.35 4.65
CA LYS A 241 1.12 17.83 3.72
C LYS A 241 1.56 17.73 2.26
N ASP A 242 2.83 18.01 1.95
CA ASP A 242 3.41 17.90 0.62
C ASP A 242 3.44 16.45 0.12
N ILE A 243 3.63 15.49 1.02
CA ILE A 243 3.57 14.07 0.69
C ILE A 243 2.11 13.61 0.54
N LEU A 244 1.20 14.12 1.36
CA LEU A 244 -0.22 13.80 1.25
C LEU A 244 -0.80 14.22 -0.12
N GLU A 245 -0.31 15.31 -0.71
CA GLU A 245 -0.67 15.76 -2.07
C GLU A 245 -0.23 14.78 -3.18
N MET A 246 0.70 13.86 -2.88
CA MET A 246 1.15 12.81 -3.80
C MET A 246 0.19 11.62 -3.87
N ARG A 247 -0.85 11.58 -3.03
CA ARG A 247 -1.84 10.49 -2.98
C ARG A 247 -2.59 10.38 -4.31
N ASP A 248 -2.63 9.17 -4.86
CA ASP A 248 -3.43 8.89 -6.06
C ASP A 248 -4.63 8.02 -5.68
N LEU A 249 -5.80 8.65 -5.61
CA LEU A 249 -7.06 7.99 -5.27
C LEU A 249 -7.49 6.94 -6.31
N ASN A 250 -6.99 7.01 -7.55
CA ASN A 250 -7.33 6.02 -8.57
C ASN A 250 -6.63 4.66 -8.33
N GLU A 251 -5.60 4.65 -7.50
CA GLU A 251 -4.88 3.44 -7.11
C GLU A 251 -5.45 2.78 -5.83
N GLU A 252 -6.38 3.44 -5.15
CA GLU A 252 -6.99 2.95 -3.93
C GLU A 252 -8.37 2.31 -4.21
N ALA A 253 -8.83 1.47 -3.28
CA ALA A 253 -10.16 0.87 -3.39
C ALA A 253 -11.25 1.94 -3.13
N PRO A 254 -12.29 2.06 -3.98
CA PRO A 254 -13.31 3.11 -3.82
C PRO A 254 -13.98 3.11 -2.43
N LEU A 255 -14.21 1.94 -1.83
CA LEU A 255 -14.82 1.82 -0.50
C LEU A 255 -13.87 2.27 0.61
N GLU A 256 -12.55 2.07 0.45
CA GLU A 256 -11.54 2.55 1.39
C GLU A 256 -11.44 4.09 1.34
N ILE A 257 -11.52 4.66 0.13
CA ILE A 257 -11.58 6.11 -0.05
C ILE A 257 -12.83 6.70 0.64
N GLU A 258 -14.00 6.07 0.43
CA GLU A 258 -15.24 6.53 1.05
C GLU A 258 -15.16 6.45 2.58
N ALA A 259 -14.62 5.36 3.11
CA ALA A 259 -14.42 5.15 4.55
C ALA A 259 -13.48 6.21 5.16
N SER A 260 -12.43 6.57 4.45
CA SER A 260 -11.45 7.56 4.93
C SER A 260 -12.05 8.95 5.16
N LYS A 261 -13.11 9.34 4.42
CA LYS A 261 -13.84 10.61 4.61
C LYS A 261 -14.50 10.72 5.98
N PHE A 262 -14.80 9.58 6.60
CA PHE A 262 -15.44 9.48 7.92
C PHE A 262 -14.47 9.02 9.02
N SER A 263 -13.17 8.99 8.74
CA SER A 263 -12.13 8.47 9.66
C SER A 263 -12.40 7.02 10.09
N LEU A 264 -12.90 6.20 9.19
CA LEU A 264 -13.14 4.77 9.37
C LEU A 264 -11.98 3.97 8.77
N ASN A 265 -11.48 2.98 9.50
CA ASN A 265 -10.50 2.03 8.98
C ASN A 265 -11.25 0.87 8.31
N TYR A 266 -11.28 0.86 6.99
CA TYR A 266 -11.96 -0.15 6.17
C TYR A 266 -10.98 -0.83 5.22
N ILE A 267 -11.07 -2.17 5.13
CA ILE A 267 -10.38 -2.96 4.12
C ILE A 267 -11.38 -3.95 3.54
N LYS A 268 -11.55 -3.94 2.21
CA LYS A 268 -12.42 -4.89 1.52
C LYS A 268 -11.77 -6.28 1.47
N LEU A 269 -12.57 -7.32 1.72
CA LEU A 269 -12.21 -8.74 1.59
C LEU A 269 -13.23 -9.46 0.68
N ASP A 270 -12.96 -10.73 0.36
CA ASP A 270 -13.75 -11.49 -0.62
C ASP A 270 -14.88 -12.32 0.02
N GLY A 271 -15.19 -12.11 1.29
CA GLY A 271 -16.21 -12.87 2.01
C GLY A 271 -17.63 -12.36 1.84
N SER A 272 -18.55 -12.95 2.63
CA SER A 272 -19.99 -12.67 2.57
C SER A 272 -20.58 -12.13 3.88
N ILE A 273 -19.84 -12.15 4.98
CA ILE A 273 -20.29 -11.60 6.26
C ILE A 273 -19.52 -10.31 6.55
N ALA A 274 -20.22 -9.19 6.54
CA ALA A 274 -19.63 -7.93 6.89
C ALA A 274 -19.45 -7.78 8.40
N CYS A 275 -18.36 -7.14 8.79
CA CYS A 275 -17.99 -6.84 10.17
C CYS A 275 -18.04 -5.33 10.42
N LEU A 276 -18.64 -4.93 11.55
CA LEU A 276 -18.56 -3.58 12.12
C LEU A 276 -18.12 -3.71 13.57
N VAL A 277 -16.94 -3.24 13.88
CA VAL A 277 -16.29 -3.51 15.17
C VAL A 277 -15.60 -2.25 15.68
N ASN A 278 -15.43 -2.10 16.97
CA ASN A 278 -14.61 -1.07 17.57
C ASN A 278 -13.31 -1.64 18.11
N GLY A 279 -12.22 -1.22 17.50
CA GLY A 279 -10.86 -1.66 17.82
C GLY A 279 -10.35 -2.76 16.91
N ALA A 280 -9.16 -2.56 16.35
CA ALA A 280 -8.55 -3.43 15.34
C ALA A 280 -8.34 -4.87 15.82
N GLY A 281 -7.93 -5.07 17.08
CA GLY A 281 -7.75 -6.41 17.66
C GLY A 281 -9.06 -7.19 17.74
N LEU A 282 -10.15 -6.53 18.15
CA LEU A 282 -11.48 -7.14 18.18
C LEU A 282 -12.00 -7.41 16.77
N ALA A 283 -11.70 -6.54 15.80
CA ALA A 283 -12.07 -6.76 14.40
C ALA A 283 -11.38 -8.00 13.84
N MET A 284 -10.07 -8.17 14.05
CA MET A 284 -9.34 -9.38 13.65
C MET A 284 -9.92 -10.64 14.29
N ALA A 285 -10.13 -10.62 15.62
CA ALA A 285 -10.73 -11.76 16.32
C ALA A 285 -12.17 -12.09 15.83
N THR A 286 -12.93 -11.05 15.42
CA THR A 286 -14.28 -11.25 14.85
C THR A 286 -14.20 -11.90 13.47
N MET A 287 -13.24 -11.53 12.64
CA MET A 287 -12.99 -12.17 11.34
C MET A 287 -12.57 -13.63 11.51
N ASP A 288 -11.67 -13.90 12.46
CA ASP A 288 -11.19 -15.27 12.75
C ASP A 288 -12.32 -16.18 13.21
N ILE A 289 -13.20 -15.72 14.10
CA ILE A 289 -14.33 -16.55 14.58
C ILE A 289 -15.36 -16.79 13.48
N ILE A 290 -15.59 -15.86 12.56
CA ILE A 290 -16.45 -16.06 11.38
C ILE A 290 -15.86 -17.17 10.51
N GLN A 291 -14.56 -17.17 10.26
CA GLN A 291 -13.89 -18.24 9.51
C GLN A 291 -13.96 -19.57 10.24
N HIS A 292 -13.75 -19.59 11.55
CA HIS A 292 -13.87 -20.79 12.37
C HIS A 292 -15.29 -21.38 12.31
N CYS A 293 -16.33 -20.55 12.24
CA CYS A 293 -17.71 -20.97 12.05
C CYS A 293 -18.03 -21.39 10.59
N GLY A 294 -17.04 -21.41 9.71
CA GLY A 294 -17.11 -21.93 8.36
C GLY A 294 -17.71 -20.96 7.33
N SER A 295 -17.62 -19.65 7.55
CA SER A 295 -17.94 -18.62 6.56
C SER A 295 -16.74 -17.72 6.35
N SER A 296 -16.88 -16.61 5.60
CA SER A 296 -15.77 -15.70 5.30
C SER A 296 -16.14 -14.24 5.55
N PRO A 297 -15.25 -13.43 6.18
CA PRO A 297 -15.48 -12.00 6.39
C PRO A 297 -15.40 -11.24 5.06
N ALA A 298 -16.34 -10.31 4.85
CA ALA A 298 -16.41 -9.46 3.65
C ALA A 298 -15.52 -8.22 3.77
N ASN A 299 -15.16 -7.83 4.99
CA ASN A 299 -14.33 -6.66 5.25
C ASN A 299 -13.70 -6.71 6.65
N PHE A 300 -12.60 -5.99 6.81
CA PHE A 300 -12.18 -5.43 8.08
C PHE A 300 -12.83 -4.04 8.22
N LEU A 301 -13.41 -3.72 9.37
CA LEU A 301 -13.90 -2.38 9.67
C LEU A 301 -13.77 -2.10 11.17
N ASP A 302 -12.97 -1.09 11.49
CA ASP A 302 -12.84 -0.53 12.82
C ASP A 302 -13.38 0.90 12.85
N VAL A 303 -14.44 1.10 13.64
CA VAL A 303 -15.05 2.42 13.81
C VAL A 303 -14.35 3.27 14.90
N GLY A 304 -13.32 2.70 15.57
CA GLY A 304 -12.62 3.37 16.66
C GLY A 304 -13.38 3.39 17.99
N GLY A 305 -12.72 3.90 19.02
CA GLY A 305 -13.24 3.92 20.40
C GLY A 305 -14.22 5.06 20.73
N GLY A 306 -14.53 5.94 19.79
CA GLY A 306 -15.39 7.12 20.01
C GLY A 306 -16.35 7.38 18.85
N ALA A 307 -16.77 6.32 18.13
CA ALA A 307 -17.59 6.48 16.92
C ALA A 307 -18.92 7.24 17.18
N SER A 308 -19.16 8.23 16.34
CA SER A 308 -20.41 8.99 16.32
C SER A 308 -21.52 8.24 15.56
N LYS A 309 -22.75 8.71 15.72
CA LYS A 309 -23.89 8.20 14.95
C LYS A 309 -23.65 8.31 13.44
N GLU A 310 -23.06 9.41 12.99
CA GLU A 310 -22.72 9.67 11.57
C GLU A 310 -21.73 8.66 11.04
N GLN A 311 -20.68 8.33 11.81
CA GLN A 311 -19.70 7.33 11.46
C GLN A 311 -20.30 5.93 11.37
N VAL A 312 -21.15 5.54 12.31
CA VAL A 312 -21.87 4.25 12.27
C VAL A 312 -22.77 4.19 11.03
N THR A 313 -23.50 5.26 10.74
CA THR A 313 -24.37 5.32 9.54
C THR A 313 -23.56 5.21 8.25
N ALA A 314 -22.42 5.92 8.15
CA ALA A 314 -21.52 5.83 7.01
C ALA A 314 -20.94 4.41 6.86
N ALA A 315 -20.55 3.77 7.96
CA ALA A 315 -20.07 2.40 7.97
C ALA A 315 -21.10 1.41 7.40
N PHE A 316 -22.37 1.52 7.80
CA PHE A 316 -23.45 0.70 7.24
C PHE A 316 -23.66 0.95 5.74
N LYS A 317 -23.63 2.21 5.28
CA LYS A 317 -23.74 2.55 3.85
C LYS A 317 -22.61 1.94 3.03
N ILE A 318 -21.38 2.01 3.55
CA ILE A 318 -20.21 1.40 2.90
C ILE A 318 -20.36 -0.11 2.83
N ILE A 319 -20.71 -0.78 3.93
CA ILE A 319 -20.96 -2.22 3.96
C ILE A 319 -22.02 -2.63 2.93
N LEU A 320 -23.16 -1.92 2.88
CA LEU A 320 -24.28 -2.23 2.00
C LEU A 320 -24.01 -1.95 0.52
N SER A 321 -23.00 -1.17 0.20
CA SER A 321 -22.58 -0.95 -1.18
C SER A 321 -21.78 -2.12 -1.77
N ASP A 322 -21.31 -3.07 -0.93
CA ASP A 322 -20.70 -4.29 -1.42
C ASP A 322 -21.76 -5.37 -1.74
N PRO A 323 -21.95 -5.73 -3.01
CA PRO A 323 -22.98 -6.72 -3.42
C PRO A 323 -22.72 -8.14 -2.89
N ASN A 324 -21.50 -8.44 -2.43
CA ASN A 324 -21.15 -9.75 -1.88
C ASN A 324 -21.65 -9.94 -0.45
N VAL A 325 -21.99 -8.86 0.25
CA VAL A 325 -22.46 -8.93 1.65
C VAL A 325 -23.86 -9.54 1.72
N LYS A 326 -23.96 -10.62 2.49
CA LYS A 326 -25.21 -11.37 2.73
C LYS A 326 -25.71 -11.28 4.18
N GLY A 327 -24.86 -10.83 5.10
CA GLY A 327 -25.21 -10.63 6.50
C GLY A 327 -24.19 -9.74 7.18
N ILE A 328 -24.59 -9.15 8.31
CA ILE A 328 -23.76 -8.19 9.05
C ILE A 328 -23.61 -8.65 10.49
N LEU A 329 -22.38 -8.69 10.99
CA LEU A 329 -22.04 -8.87 12.39
C LEU A 329 -21.49 -7.57 12.96
N VAL A 330 -22.24 -6.96 13.88
CA VAL A 330 -21.76 -5.86 14.71
C VAL A 330 -21.26 -6.43 16.02
N ASN A 331 -19.99 -6.21 16.33
CA ASN A 331 -19.37 -6.69 17.56
C ASN A 331 -18.69 -5.55 18.29
N ILE A 332 -19.33 -5.06 19.35
CA ILE A 332 -18.89 -3.91 20.12
C ILE A 332 -18.48 -4.32 21.54
N PHE A 333 -17.28 -3.87 21.92
CA PHE A 333 -16.84 -3.92 23.30
C PHE A 333 -16.66 -2.48 23.82
N GLY A 334 -17.61 -2.03 24.64
CA GLY A 334 -17.64 -0.68 25.18
C GLY A 334 -16.73 -0.52 26.40
N GLY A 335 -15.43 -0.35 26.19
CA GLY A 335 -14.52 0.10 27.24
C GLY A 335 -14.66 1.59 27.50
N ILE A 336 -14.26 2.40 26.50
CA ILE A 336 -14.44 3.86 26.48
C ILE A 336 -15.79 4.21 25.86
N MET A 337 -16.22 3.45 24.84
CA MET A 337 -17.43 3.68 24.08
C MET A 337 -18.70 3.31 24.88
N ASP A 338 -19.75 4.11 24.74
CA ASP A 338 -21.07 3.82 25.29
C ASP A 338 -21.88 2.96 24.31
N CYS A 339 -22.27 1.74 24.77
CA CYS A 339 -23.04 0.80 23.96
C CYS A 339 -24.40 1.37 23.53
N ASN A 340 -25.00 2.27 24.30
CA ASN A 340 -26.27 2.88 23.94
C ASN A 340 -26.16 3.91 22.82
N VAL A 341 -25.04 4.64 22.74
CA VAL A 341 -24.73 5.54 21.62
C VAL A 341 -24.62 4.72 20.33
N ILE A 342 -23.90 3.61 20.37
CA ILE A 342 -23.76 2.73 19.22
C ILE A 342 -25.10 2.10 18.83
N ALA A 343 -25.86 1.60 19.80
CA ALA A 343 -27.20 1.03 19.56
C ALA A 343 -28.12 2.04 18.84
N THR A 344 -28.10 3.30 19.30
CA THR A 344 -28.85 4.38 18.67
C THR A 344 -28.37 4.65 17.23
N GLY A 345 -27.06 4.65 17.00
CA GLY A 345 -26.44 4.76 15.67
C GLY A 345 -26.85 3.61 14.75
N ILE A 346 -26.80 2.37 15.23
CA ILE A 346 -27.23 1.18 14.48
C ILE A 346 -28.70 1.32 14.07
N VAL A 347 -29.59 1.62 15.01
CA VAL A 347 -31.03 1.78 14.74
C VAL A 347 -31.29 2.85 13.70
N ALA A 348 -30.61 4.00 13.82
CA ALA A 348 -30.73 5.08 12.85
C ALA A 348 -30.24 4.66 11.47
N ALA A 349 -29.07 4.01 11.38
CA ALA A 349 -28.48 3.53 10.14
C ALA A 349 -29.38 2.50 9.45
N VAL A 350 -29.92 1.54 10.20
CA VAL A 350 -30.83 0.51 9.65
C VAL A 350 -32.11 1.11 9.12
N LYS A 351 -32.72 2.09 9.83
CA LYS A 351 -33.92 2.81 9.37
C LYS A 351 -33.65 3.66 8.13
N GLU A 352 -32.51 4.36 8.09
CA GLU A 352 -32.12 5.22 6.96
C GLU A 352 -31.78 4.40 5.71
N THR A 353 -31.10 3.27 5.86
CA THR A 353 -30.68 2.43 4.73
C THR A 353 -31.74 1.43 4.29
N GLY A 354 -32.78 1.20 5.09
CA GLY A 354 -33.81 0.19 4.81
C GLY A 354 -33.24 -1.22 4.79
N LEU A 355 -32.26 -1.53 5.67
CA LEU A 355 -31.53 -2.81 5.72
C LEU A 355 -32.48 -4.02 5.69
N LYS A 356 -32.24 -4.92 4.75
CA LYS A 356 -32.98 -6.20 4.61
C LYS A 356 -32.13 -7.42 4.93
N LEU A 357 -30.80 -7.24 5.05
CA LEU A 357 -29.90 -8.33 5.36
C LEU A 357 -29.98 -8.72 6.84
N PRO A 358 -29.71 -10.00 7.17
CA PRO A 358 -29.58 -10.42 8.55
C PRO A 358 -28.55 -9.57 9.30
N LEU A 359 -28.96 -9.02 10.44
CA LEU A 359 -28.13 -8.21 11.33
C LEU A 359 -28.03 -8.87 12.69
N VAL A 360 -26.82 -9.30 13.04
CA VAL A 360 -26.50 -9.81 14.37
C VAL A 360 -25.70 -8.74 15.11
N VAL A 361 -26.10 -8.43 16.34
CA VAL A 361 -25.44 -7.42 17.18
C VAL A 361 -25.04 -8.02 18.51
N ARG A 362 -23.75 -7.95 18.83
CA ARG A 362 -23.22 -8.23 20.16
C ARG A 362 -22.71 -6.94 20.78
N LEU A 363 -23.25 -6.61 21.93
CA LEU A 363 -22.83 -5.49 22.77
C LEU A 363 -22.33 -6.00 24.11
N GLU A 364 -21.16 -5.50 24.53
CA GLU A 364 -20.54 -5.80 25.83
C GLU A 364 -19.88 -4.54 26.39
N GLY A 365 -19.83 -4.41 27.72
CA GLY A 365 -19.12 -3.32 28.40
C GLY A 365 -20.05 -2.21 28.89
N ASN A 366 -19.59 -0.94 28.76
CA ASN A 366 -20.25 0.23 29.33
C ASN A 366 -21.67 0.45 28.74
N ASN A 367 -22.65 0.68 29.60
CA ASN A 367 -24.07 0.93 29.25
C ASN A 367 -24.72 -0.17 28.37
N VAL A 368 -24.24 -1.42 28.47
CA VAL A 368 -24.75 -2.52 27.64
C VAL A 368 -26.23 -2.79 27.84
N ALA A 369 -26.75 -2.67 29.07
CA ALA A 369 -28.18 -2.87 29.35
C ALA A 369 -29.06 -1.84 28.63
N ALA A 370 -28.66 -0.57 28.63
CA ALA A 370 -29.36 0.49 27.91
C ALA A 370 -29.30 0.27 26.39
N GLY A 371 -28.12 -0.12 25.87
CA GLY A 371 -27.94 -0.42 24.45
C GLY A 371 -28.81 -1.59 23.98
N LYS A 372 -28.83 -2.70 24.71
CA LYS A 372 -29.70 -3.86 24.42
C LYS A 372 -31.19 -3.48 24.46
N LYS A 373 -31.60 -2.63 25.41
CA LYS A 373 -32.97 -2.11 25.49
C LYS A 373 -33.32 -1.27 24.25
N THR A 374 -32.44 -0.34 23.87
CA THR A 374 -32.62 0.50 22.66
C THR A 374 -32.79 -0.35 21.40
N LEU A 375 -31.97 -1.40 21.24
CA LEU A 375 -32.10 -2.34 20.11
C LEU A 375 -33.44 -3.07 20.14
N ALA A 376 -33.87 -3.60 21.29
CA ALA A 376 -35.10 -4.37 21.44
C ALA A 376 -36.37 -3.52 21.18
N GLU A 377 -36.39 -2.26 21.64
CA GLU A 377 -37.52 -1.32 21.48
C GLU A 377 -37.53 -0.61 20.12
N SER A 378 -36.53 -0.80 19.29
CA SER A 378 -36.34 -0.07 18.02
C SER A 378 -37.34 -0.43 16.92
N GLY A 379 -37.97 -1.61 17.02
CA GLY A 379 -38.80 -2.18 15.96
C GLY A 379 -38.01 -2.71 14.75
N VAL A 380 -36.68 -2.77 14.84
CA VAL A 380 -35.78 -3.29 13.80
C VAL A 380 -35.53 -4.78 14.02
N ALA A 381 -35.46 -5.56 12.93
CA ALA A 381 -35.15 -6.98 13.00
C ALA A 381 -33.65 -7.18 13.29
N ILE A 382 -33.32 -7.33 14.59
CA ILE A 382 -31.95 -7.53 15.08
C ILE A 382 -31.88 -8.86 15.84
N ILE A 383 -30.85 -9.63 15.55
CA ILE A 383 -30.53 -10.87 16.27
C ILE A 383 -29.45 -10.54 17.33
N ASN A 384 -29.77 -10.74 18.61
CA ASN A 384 -28.81 -10.49 19.68
C ASN A 384 -27.81 -11.63 19.82
N GLY A 385 -26.52 -11.30 19.91
CA GLY A 385 -25.43 -12.20 20.27
C GLY A 385 -25.05 -12.07 21.74
N ASP A 386 -24.94 -13.18 22.45
CA ASP A 386 -24.59 -13.20 23.88
C ASP A 386 -23.08 -13.32 24.11
N SER A 387 -22.38 -13.94 23.18
CA SER A 387 -20.92 -13.99 23.11
C SER A 387 -20.44 -13.79 21.68
N MET A 388 -19.14 -13.60 21.49
CA MET A 388 -18.55 -13.48 20.16
C MET A 388 -18.78 -14.75 19.31
N ALA A 389 -18.62 -15.93 19.92
CA ALA A 389 -18.87 -17.21 19.25
C ALA A 389 -20.35 -17.41 18.90
N ASP A 390 -21.27 -17.10 19.84
CA ASP A 390 -22.71 -17.17 19.61
C ASP A 390 -23.16 -16.22 18.48
N ALA A 391 -22.63 -14.98 18.49
CA ALA A 391 -22.93 -13.99 17.46
C ALA A 391 -22.44 -14.44 16.07
N ALA A 392 -21.22 -15.00 15.98
CA ALA A 392 -20.68 -15.54 14.74
C ALA A 392 -21.51 -16.73 14.21
N GLN A 393 -21.87 -17.69 15.09
CA GLN A 393 -22.75 -18.80 14.72
C GLN A 393 -24.11 -18.34 14.22
N LYS A 394 -24.73 -17.35 14.91
CA LYS A 394 -26.02 -16.78 14.53
C LYS A 394 -25.99 -16.11 13.16
N VAL A 395 -24.95 -15.29 12.86
CA VAL A 395 -24.85 -14.62 11.55
C VAL A 395 -24.58 -15.63 10.44
N VAL A 396 -23.70 -16.61 10.65
CA VAL A 396 -23.41 -17.69 9.68
C VAL A 396 -24.69 -18.49 9.38
N LYS A 397 -25.45 -18.86 10.41
CA LYS A 397 -26.73 -19.55 10.26
C LYS A 397 -27.77 -18.71 9.52
N ALA A 398 -27.85 -17.41 9.80
CA ALA A 398 -28.81 -16.50 9.18
C ALA A 398 -28.53 -16.21 7.70
N VAL A 399 -27.26 -16.30 7.27
CA VAL A 399 -26.85 -16.13 5.88
C VAL A 399 -27.16 -17.37 5.02
N GLY A 400 -27.46 -18.49 5.66
CA GLY A 400 -27.90 -19.71 4.97
C GLY A 400 -26.73 -20.51 4.41
N LYS A 401 -26.24 -21.35 5.26
CA LYS A 401 -25.53 -22.56 4.86
C LYS A 401 -26.50 -23.72 4.85
#